data_b52c655c9dba0c9540870868648e6872
#
_entry.id   b52c655c9dba0c9540870868648e6872
#
_cell.length_a   1.000
_cell.length_b   1.000
_cell.length_c   1.000
_cell.angle_alpha   90.00
_cell.angle_beta   90.00
_cell.angle_gamma   90.00
#
_symmetry.space_group_name_H-M   'P 1'
#
loop_
_entity.id
_entity.type
_entity.pdbx_description
1 polymer ?
#
loop_
_entity_poly.entity_id
_entity_poly.type
_entity_poly.pdbx_seq_one_letter_code
_entity_poly.pdbx_strand_id
1 'polypeptide(L)'
;AGTTTDPVYKPMEIYPLGPCVLIDTAGFADEGELGALRMEKTRLAAQKTDAGIILFSGRDMKEELDWFRYFKEKNTPVIPVLSKADTYEQEEKSFLISQIKKETGVTPCCISSVTGEGIPEIKENLTRCIPEGYGNRMITGNLVSAGDLVLLVMPQDIQAPKGRLILPQVQTLRE
;
A
#
# COMPACT_ATOMS: atom_id res chain seq x y z
N ALA A 1 17.31 1.75 11.13
CA ALA A 1 16.85 0.41 11.45
C ALA A 1 15.52 0.55 12.18
N GLY A 2 14.43 0.36 11.48
CA GLY A 2 13.09 0.43 12.05
C GLY A 2 12.80 -0.85 12.83
N THR A 3 12.45 -0.71 14.08
CA THR A 3 12.05 -1.80 14.98
C THR A 3 10.54 -1.87 15.10
N THR A 4 9.84 -2.03 13.96
CA THR A 4 8.41 -2.28 14.00
C THR A 4 8.20 -3.75 14.34
N THR A 5 7.72 -4.04 15.55
CA THR A 5 7.45 -5.40 16.04
C THR A 5 6.08 -5.90 15.59
N ASP A 6 5.13 -5.01 15.44
CA ASP A 6 3.74 -5.30 15.04
C ASP A 6 3.39 -4.52 13.77
N PRO A 7 2.53 -5.05 12.88
CA PRO A 7 2.03 -4.31 11.75
C PRO A 7 1.33 -3.02 12.19
N VAL A 8 1.71 -1.90 11.59
CA VAL A 8 1.12 -0.59 11.86
C VAL A 8 0.08 -0.26 10.80
N TYR A 9 -1.14 -0.02 11.24
CA TYR A 9 -2.26 0.33 10.36
C TYR A 9 -2.42 1.84 10.33
N LYS A 10 -2.31 2.43 9.14
CA LYS A 10 -2.44 3.87 8.93
C LYS A 10 -3.55 4.16 7.91
N PRO A 11 -4.74 4.60 8.35
CA PRO A 11 -5.78 5.03 7.43
C PRO A 11 -5.34 6.30 6.70
N MET A 12 -5.60 6.35 5.39
CA MET A 12 -5.32 7.50 4.55
C MET A 12 -6.21 7.52 3.31
N GLU A 13 -6.25 8.64 2.63
CA GLU A 13 -6.93 8.77 1.35
C GLU A 13 -5.90 8.83 0.21
N ILE A 14 -6.07 7.97 -0.79
CA ILE A 14 -5.25 7.96 -2.00
C ILE A 14 -6.17 8.28 -3.18
N TYR A 15 -6.04 9.48 -3.74
CA TYR A 15 -6.77 9.84 -4.95
C TYR A 15 -6.15 9.14 -6.18
N PRO A 16 -6.96 8.50 -7.07
CA PRO A 16 -8.43 8.40 -7.11
C PRO A 16 -9.01 7.15 -6.38
N LEU A 17 -8.21 6.34 -5.69
CA LEU A 17 -8.65 5.11 -5.03
C LEU A 17 -9.67 5.33 -3.91
N GLY A 18 -9.62 6.49 -3.24
CA GLY A 18 -10.43 6.76 -2.06
C GLY A 18 -9.77 6.31 -0.75
N PRO A 19 -10.59 5.95 0.27
CA PRO A 19 -10.09 5.57 1.58
C PRO A 19 -9.33 4.25 1.54
N CYS A 20 -8.10 4.26 2.04
CA CYS A 20 -7.19 3.12 2.12
C CYS A 20 -6.63 2.97 3.52
N VAL A 21 -6.21 1.78 3.88
CA VAL A 21 -5.42 1.50 5.07
C VAL A 21 -4.07 0.99 4.63
N LEU A 22 -3.01 1.77 4.85
CA LEU A 22 -1.64 1.26 4.69
C LEU A 22 -1.30 0.40 5.89
N ILE A 23 -0.76 -0.78 5.61
CA ILE A 23 -0.27 -1.72 6.61
C ILE A 23 1.24 -1.77 6.47
N ASP A 24 1.95 -1.08 7.37
CA ASP A 24 3.40 -1.16 7.44
C ASP A 24 3.79 -2.41 8.25
N THR A 25 4.62 -3.25 7.67
CA THR A 25 5.05 -4.52 8.26
C THR A 25 6.50 -4.45 8.67
N ALA A 26 6.89 -5.25 9.67
CA ALA A 26 8.28 -5.35 10.09
C ALA A 26 9.17 -5.83 8.93
N GLY A 27 10.38 -5.29 8.86
CA GLY A 27 11.41 -5.78 7.95
C GLY A 27 11.80 -7.23 8.29
N PHE A 28 12.35 -7.94 7.31
CA PHE A 28 12.59 -9.38 7.37
C PHE A 28 13.89 -9.78 8.09
N ALA A 29 14.73 -8.82 8.47
CA ALA A 29 16.12 -9.04 8.90
C ALA A 29 16.32 -9.64 10.31
N ASP A 30 15.28 -10.10 11.00
CA ASP A 30 15.41 -10.62 12.36
C ASP A 30 15.40 -12.15 12.38
N GLU A 31 16.50 -12.73 12.91
CA GLU A 31 16.63 -14.15 13.18
C GLU A 31 16.09 -14.52 14.57
N GLY A 32 15.64 -15.79 14.74
CA GLY A 32 15.20 -16.35 16.02
C GLY A 32 13.69 -16.32 16.25
N GLU A 33 13.27 -16.64 17.48
CA GLU A 33 11.85 -16.77 17.87
C GLU A 33 11.05 -15.48 17.63
N LEU A 34 11.66 -14.33 17.87
CA LEU A 34 11.02 -13.04 17.64
C LEU A 34 10.78 -12.76 16.16
N GLY A 35 11.71 -13.18 15.29
CA GLY A 35 11.56 -13.14 13.85
C GLY A 35 10.40 -14.01 13.36
N ALA A 36 10.25 -15.22 13.89
CA ALA A 36 9.15 -16.11 13.54
C ALA A 36 7.77 -15.53 13.89
N LEU A 37 7.63 -14.92 15.08
CA LEU A 37 6.40 -14.25 15.51
C LEU A 37 6.07 -13.03 14.61
N ARG A 38 7.07 -12.25 14.22
CA ARG A 38 6.90 -11.11 13.29
C ARG A 38 6.43 -11.58 11.93
N MET A 39 7.02 -12.65 11.41
CA MET A 39 6.64 -13.26 10.14
C MET A 39 5.20 -13.76 10.15
N GLU A 40 4.75 -14.37 11.25
CA GLU A 40 3.36 -14.79 11.42
C GLU A 40 2.39 -13.61 11.38
N LYS A 41 2.70 -12.54 12.13
CA LYS A 41 1.89 -11.31 12.14
C LYS A 41 1.84 -10.65 10.77
N THR A 42 2.97 -10.60 10.06
CA THR A 42 3.04 -10.09 8.69
C THR A 42 2.19 -10.95 7.74
N ARG A 43 2.20 -12.27 7.87
CA ARG A 43 1.33 -13.17 7.08
C ARG A 43 -0.15 -12.94 7.35
N LEU A 44 -0.52 -12.75 8.61
CA LEU A 44 -1.91 -12.43 8.98
C LEU A 44 -2.37 -11.08 8.41
N ALA A 45 -1.49 -10.08 8.41
CA ALA A 45 -1.76 -8.79 7.76
C ALA A 45 -1.91 -8.96 6.24
N ALA A 46 -1.00 -9.70 5.61
CA ALA A 46 -1.01 -9.95 4.17
C ALA A 46 -2.27 -10.70 3.69
N GLN A 47 -2.88 -11.55 4.52
CA GLN A 47 -4.14 -12.22 4.19
C GLN A 47 -5.34 -11.28 4.06
N LYS A 48 -5.26 -10.09 4.66
CA LYS A 48 -6.31 -9.06 4.66
C LYS A 48 -6.01 -7.94 3.67
N THR A 49 -4.95 -8.08 2.88
CA THR A 49 -4.43 -7.04 2.00
C THR A 49 -5.01 -7.21 0.60
N ASP A 50 -5.53 -6.14 0.04
CA ASP A 50 -6.09 -6.10 -1.31
C ASP A 50 -5.01 -5.92 -2.39
N ALA A 51 -3.89 -5.28 -2.04
CA ALA A 51 -2.72 -5.14 -2.90
C ALA A 51 -1.43 -5.06 -2.08
N GLY A 52 -0.38 -5.73 -2.51
CA GLY A 52 0.94 -5.69 -1.88
C GLY A 52 1.89 -4.74 -2.60
N ILE A 53 2.73 -4.04 -1.84
CA ILE A 53 3.87 -3.30 -2.36
C ILE A 53 5.12 -3.93 -1.76
N ILE A 54 6.02 -4.41 -2.61
CA ILE A 54 7.27 -5.03 -2.16
C ILE A 54 8.43 -4.11 -2.53
N LEU A 55 9.17 -3.69 -1.49
CA LEU A 55 10.28 -2.76 -1.61
C LEU A 55 11.59 -3.54 -1.73
N PHE A 56 12.16 -3.55 -2.90
CA PHE A 56 13.50 -4.08 -3.17
C PHE A 56 14.54 -3.02 -2.83
N SER A 57 15.60 -3.40 -2.12
CA SER A 57 16.70 -2.50 -1.78
C SER A 57 18.03 -3.26 -1.82
N GLY A 58 18.77 -3.14 -2.91
CA GLY A 58 20.07 -3.80 -3.09
C GLY A 58 20.00 -5.10 -3.87
N ARG A 59 21.09 -5.88 -3.81
CA ARG A 59 21.29 -7.08 -4.66
C ARG A 59 20.75 -8.36 -4.04
N ASP A 60 20.69 -8.44 -2.73
CA ASP A 60 20.04 -9.56 -2.03
C ASP A 60 18.53 -9.31 -2.00
N MET A 61 17.81 -10.11 -2.75
CA MET A 61 16.37 -9.94 -2.98
C MET A 61 15.59 -11.20 -2.59
N LYS A 62 16.20 -12.13 -1.86
CA LYS A 62 15.62 -13.45 -1.61
C LYS A 62 14.29 -13.33 -0.87
N GLU A 63 14.26 -12.55 0.20
CA GLU A 63 13.08 -12.42 1.05
C GLU A 63 11.94 -11.67 0.35
N GLU A 64 12.28 -10.60 -0.38
CA GLU A 64 11.32 -9.86 -1.19
C GLU A 64 10.69 -10.72 -2.29
N LEU A 65 11.50 -11.58 -2.93
CA LEU A 65 11.01 -12.51 -3.94
C LEU A 65 10.12 -13.61 -3.36
N ASP A 66 10.41 -14.09 -2.15
CA ASP A 66 9.57 -15.07 -1.46
C ASP A 66 8.20 -14.46 -1.12
N TRP A 67 8.16 -13.21 -0.67
CA TRP A 67 6.91 -12.47 -0.46
C TRP A 67 6.18 -12.16 -1.77
N PHE A 68 6.89 -11.84 -2.83
CA PHE A 68 6.30 -11.64 -4.15
C PHE A 68 5.58 -12.91 -4.62
N ARG A 69 6.21 -14.07 -4.47
CA ARG A 69 5.62 -15.39 -4.80
C ARG A 69 4.40 -15.67 -3.92
N TYR A 70 4.50 -15.41 -2.62
CA TYR A 70 3.38 -15.57 -1.68
C TYR A 70 2.13 -14.79 -2.11
N PHE A 71 2.27 -13.52 -2.47
CA PHE A 71 1.14 -12.72 -2.96
C PHE A 71 0.60 -13.25 -4.30
N LYS A 72 1.48 -13.67 -5.20
CA LYS A 72 1.08 -14.29 -6.47
C LYS A 72 0.28 -15.57 -6.29
N GLU A 73 0.69 -16.45 -5.38
CA GLU A 73 -0.03 -17.69 -5.04
C GLU A 73 -1.42 -17.41 -4.46
N LYS A 74 -1.56 -16.29 -3.75
CA LYS A 74 -2.84 -15.84 -3.19
C LYS A 74 -3.70 -15.07 -4.19
N ASN A 75 -3.24 -14.88 -5.43
CA ASN A 75 -3.88 -14.02 -6.44
C ASN A 75 -4.09 -12.56 -5.95
N THR A 76 -3.27 -12.12 -5.01
CA THR A 76 -3.26 -10.72 -4.55
C THR A 76 -2.37 -9.91 -5.49
N PRO A 77 -2.85 -8.81 -6.06
CA PRO A 77 -2.03 -7.90 -6.85
C PRO A 77 -0.81 -7.44 -6.08
N VAL A 78 0.35 -7.43 -6.73
CA VAL A 78 1.60 -7.02 -6.09
C VAL A 78 2.42 -6.14 -7.01
N ILE A 79 2.90 -5.03 -6.47
CA ILE A 79 3.70 -4.03 -7.15
C ILE A 79 5.14 -4.14 -6.67
N PRO A 80 6.09 -4.57 -7.52
CA PRO A 80 7.50 -4.52 -7.17
C PRO A 80 8.01 -3.07 -7.28
N VAL A 81 8.79 -2.65 -6.30
CA VAL A 81 9.30 -1.29 -6.20
C VAL A 81 10.78 -1.31 -5.86
N LEU A 82 11.62 -0.67 -6.66
CA LEU A 82 13.03 -0.41 -6.31
C LEU A 82 13.08 0.86 -5.48
N SER A 83 13.34 0.70 -4.19
CA SER A 83 13.44 1.81 -3.23
C SER A 83 14.82 2.46 -3.25
N LYS A 84 14.94 3.66 -2.65
CA LYS A 84 16.20 4.41 -2.57
C LYS A 84 16.85 4.66 -3.95
N ALA A 85 16.02 4.91 -4.97
CA ALA A 85 16.47 5.04 -6.34
C ALA A 85 17.51 6.18 -6.56
N ASP A 86 17.54 7.14 -5.66
CA ASP A 86 18.48 8.26 -5.59
C ASP A 86 19.90 7.86 -5.15
N THR A 87 20.08 6.69 -4.55
CA THR A 87 21.37 6.21 -4.05
C THR A 87 22.15 5.36 -5.04
N TYR A 88 21.51 4.91 -6.13
CA TYR A 88 22.15 4.03 -7.12
C TYR A 88 22.67 4.82 -8.31
N GLU A 89 23.87 4.47 -8.75
CA GLU A 89 24.37 4.91 -10.05
C GLU A 89 23.54 4.30 -11.20
N GLN A 90 23.54 4.96 -12.36
CA GLN A 90 22.65 4.59 -13.48
C GLN A 90 22.82 3.13 -13.93
N GLU A 91 24.06 2.64 -13.95
CA GLU A 91 24.37 1.25 -14.33
C GLU A 91 23.82 0.26 -13.31
N GLU A 92 24.02 0.54 -12.03
CA GLU A 92 23.50 -0.31 -10.94
C GLU A 92 21.98 -0.30 -10.90
N LYS A 93 21.35 0.86 -11.02
CA LYS A 93 19.90 1.02 -11.11
C LYS A 93 19.34 0.16 -12.25
N SER A 94 19.94 0.25 -13.44
CA SER A 94 19.53 -0.55 -14.60
C SER A 94 19.70 -2.04 -14.40
N PHE A 95 20.78 -2.46 -13.75
CA PHE A 95 21.03 -3.85 -13.37
C PHE A 95 19.94 -4.37 -12.42
N LEU A 96 19.66 -3.64 -11.31
CA LEU A 96 18.66 -4.02 -10.33
C LEU A 96 17.24 -4.12 -10.95
N ILE A 97 16.87 -3.16 -11.78
CA ILE A 97 15.60 -3.19 -12.51
C ILE A 97 15.51 -4.45 -13.38
N SER A 98 16.57 -4.79 -14.11
CA SER A 98 16.59 -5.97 -14.98
C SER A 98 16.48 -7.27 -14.18
N GLN A 99 17.13 -7.36 -13.02
CA GLN A 99 17.04 -8.51 -12.12
C GLN A 99 15.63 -8.67 -11.55
N ILE A 100 15.06 -7.61 -10.99
CA ILE A 100 13.69 -7.65 -10.45
C ILE A 100 12.70 -8.06 -11.55
N LYS A 101 12.81 -7.47 -12.73
CA LYS A 101 11.96 -7.81 -13.88
C LYS A 101 12.10 -9.26 -14.30
N LYS A 102 13.30 -9.80 -14.30
CA LYS A 102 13.58 -11.21 -14.64
C LYS A 102 12.89 -12.16 -13.66
N GLU A 103 12.99 -11.87 -12.37
CA GLU A 103 12.46 -12.75 -11.31
C GLU A 103 10.94 -12.60 -11.11
N THR A 104 10.40 -11.39 -11.27
CA THR A 104 8.98 -11.11 -11.01
C THR A 104 8.10 -11.12 -12.26
N GLY A 105 8.70 -10.98 -13.45
CA GLY A 105 7.99 -10.77 -14.70
C GLY A 105 7.42 -9.35 -14.88
N VAL A 106 7.64 -8.46 -13.91
CA VAL A 106 7.09 -7.09 -13.89
C VAL A 106 8.22 -6.07 -13.77
N THR A 107 8.15 -4.99 -14.52
CA THR A 107 9.11 -3.89 -14.37
C THR A 107 8.81 -3.14 -13.07
N PRO A 108 9.78 -3.01 -12.14
CA PRO A 108 9.54 -2.32 -10.88
C PRO A 108 9.41 -0.80 -11.07
N CYS A 109 8.60 -0.16 -10.23
CA CYS A 109 8.65 1.30 -10.05
C CYS A 109 9.92 1.66 -9.30
N CYS A 110 10.60 2.73 -9.71
CA CYS A 110 11.76 3.24 -9.00
C CYS A 110 11.34 4.43 -8.15
N ILE A 111 11.62 4.38 -6.84
CA ILE A 111 11.22 5.46 -5.93
C ILE A 111 12.36 5.97 -5.06
N SER A 112 12.26 7.24 -4.69
CA SER A 112 13.04 7.83 -3.61
C SER A 112 12.10 8.54 -2.63
N SER A 113 12.17 8.16 -1.37
CA SER A 113 11.47 8.85 -0.29
C SER A 113 12.08 10.21 0.05
N VAL A 114 13.32 10.45 -0.38
CA VAL A 114 14.04 11.71 -0.16
C VAL A 114 13.62 12.76 -1.20
N THR A 115 13.59 12.37 -2.47
CA THR A 115 13.27 13.28 -3.58
C THR A 115 11.78 13.29 -3.94
N GLY A 116 11.02 12.28 -3.54
CA GLY A 116 9.63 12.06 -3.96
C GLY A 116 9.49 11.46 -5.37
N GLU A 117 10.60 11.13 -6.03
CA GLU A 117 10.61 10.48 -7.36
C GLU A 117 9.81 9.18 -7.32
N GLY A 118 9.01 8.91 -8.35
CA GLY A 118 8.27 7.67 -8.55
C GLY A 118 7.02 7.47 -7.66
N ILE A 119 6.77 8.33 -6.68
CA ILE A 119 5.57 8.21 -5.82
C ILE A 119 4.25 8.31 -6.61
N PRO A 120 4.11 9.21 -7.60
CA PRO A 120 2.92 9.26 -8.45
C PRO A 120 2.69 7.94 -9.23
N GLU A 121 3.76 7.32 -9.72
CA GLU A 121 3.70 6.06 -10.47
C GLU A 121 3.17 4.90 -9.61
N ILE A 122 3.57 4.81 -8.34
CA ILE A 122 3.00 3.81 -7.41
C ILE A 122 1.49 4.01 -7.26
N LYS A 123 1.01 5.24 -7.11
CA LYS A 123 -0.42 5.54 -6.98
C LYS A 123 -1.20 5.11 -8.24
N GLU A 124 -0.65 5.36 -9.41
CA GLU A 124 -1.24 4.90 -10.67
C GLU A 124 -1.29 3.38 -10.76
N ASN A 125 -0.20 2.69 -10.38
CA ASN A 125 -0.14 1.25 -10.40
C ASN A 125 -1.09 0.62 -9.38
N LEU A 126 -1.24 1.20 -8.19
CA LEU A 126 -2.26 0.79 -7.22
C LEU A 126 -3.67 0.93 -7.81
N THR A 127 -3.95 2.05 -8.48
CA THR A 127 -5.25 2.26 -9.13
C THR A 127 -5.55 1.22 -10.21
N ARG A 128 -4.54 0.81 -10.97
CA ARG A 128 -4.69 -0.22 -12.00
C ARG A 128 -4.83 -1.64 -11.44
N CYS A 129 -4.24 -1.90 -10.26
CA CYS A 129 -4.29 -3.22 -9.62
C CYS A 129 -5.63 -3.51 -8.94
N ILE A 130 -6.35 -2.47 -8.54
CA ILE A 130 -7.62 -2.62 -7.83
C ILE A 130 -8.76 -2.63 -8.84
N PRO A 131 -9.65 -3.64 -8.84
CA PRO A 131 -10.76 -3.72 -9.79
C PRO A 131 -11.63 -2.46 -9.76
N GLU A 132 -12.11 -2.03 -10.92
CA GLU A 132 -13.10 -0.95 -11.02
C GLU A 132 -14.31 -1.29 -10.15
N GLY A 133 -14.72 -0.35 -9.30
CA GLY A 133 -15.83 -0.53 -8.36
C GLY A 133 -15.43 -0.92 -6.94
N TYR A 134 -14.15 -1.20 -6.67
CA TYR A 134 -13.69 -1.52 -5.31
C TYR A 134 -13.85 -0.34 -4.33
N GLY A 135 -13.76 0.90 -4.83
CA GLY A 135 -14.01 2.14 -4.07
C GLY A 135 -15.45 2.66 -4.15
N ASN A 136 -16.30 2.08 -5.01
CA ASN A 136 -17.65 2.55 -5.27
C ASN A 136 -18.72 1.87 -4.38
N ARG A 137 -18.36 1.45 -3.18
CA ARG A 137 -19.38 1.15 -2.18
C ARG A 137 -19.95 2.49 -1.73
N MET A 138 -21.04 2.89 -2.37
CA MET A 138 -21.82 4.05 -1.95
C MET A 138 -22.28 3.83 -0.52
N ILE A 139 -22.02 4.78 0.37
CA ILE A 139 -22.49 4.74 1.76
C ILE A 139 -23.98 5.02 1.80
N THR A 140 -24.42 6.00 1.02
CA THR A 140 -25.83 6.37 0.88
C THR A 140 -26.56 5.45 -0.11
N GLY A 141 -25.87 4.88 -1.10
CA GLY A 141 -26.37 3.88 -2.03
C GLY A 141 -27.75 4.23 -2.61
N ASN A 142 -28.73 3.36 -2.41
CA ASN A 142 -30.11 3.54 -2.85
C ASN A 142 -30.99 4.31 -1.84
N LEU A 143 -30.42 4.87 -0.78
CA LEU A 143 -31.16 5.57 0.27
C LEU A 143 -31.57 6.98 -0.14
N VAL A 144 -30.87 7.57 -1.13
CA VAL A 144 -31.09 8.94 -1.58
C VAL A 144 -31.03 9.03 -3.10
N SER A 145 -31.72 10.00 -3.65
CA SER A 145 -31.79 10.31 -5.08
C SER A 145 -31.39 11.76 -5.35
N ALA A 146 -30.97 12.04 -6.59
CA ALA A 146 -30.62 13.40 -6.97
C ALA A 146 -31.80 14.36 -6.73
N GLY A 147 -31.56 15.41 -5.94
CA GLY A 147 -32.57 16.40 -5.53
C GLY A 147 -33.14 16.18 -4.13
N ASP A 148 -32.83 15.08 -3.47
CA ASP A 148 -33.23 14.85 -2.07
C ASP A 148 -32.44 15.75 -1.12
N LEU A 149 -33.12 16.18 -0.04
CA LEU A 149 -32.48 16.91 1.05
C LEU A 149 -31.95 15.92 2.09
N VAL A 150 -30.63 15.85 2.26
CA VAL A 150 -29.96 14.93 3.16
C VAL A 150 -29.37 15.68 4.35
N LEU A 151 -29.75 15.28 5.57
CA LEU A 151 -29.14 15.78 6.81
C LEU A 151 -28.06 14.78 7.30
N LEU A 152 -26.81 15.17 7.23
CA LEU A 152 -25.69 14.38 7.75
C LEU A 152 -25.40 14.76 9.19
N VAL A 153 -25.60 13.82 10.12
CA VAL A 153 -25.23 13.99 11.54
C VAL A 153 -23.88 13.32 11.76
N MET A 154 -22.83 14.12 11.85
CA MET A 154 -21.46 13.65 11.94
C MET A 154 -20.91 13.96 13.34
N PRO A 155 -20.60 12.95 14.17
CA PRO A 155 -19.93 13.18 15.44
C PRO A 155 -18.51 13.70 15.20
N GLN A 156 -18.08 14.64 16.04
CA GLN A 156 -16.71 15.13 16.01
C GLN A 156 -15.80 14.06 16.64
N ASP A 157 -14.96 13.41 15.84
CA ASP A 157 -13.99 12.43 16.33
C ASP A 157 -12.84 13.15 17.03
N ILE A 158 -12.56 12.75 18.28
CA ILE A 158 -11.45 13.30 19.09
C ILE A 158 -10.09 13.02 18.42
N GLN A 159 -10.00 11.95 17.61
CA GLN A 159 -8.79 11.58 16.88
C GLN A 159 -8.65 12.30 15.54
N ALA A 160 -9.70 12.96 15.06
CA ALA A 160 -9.60 13.74 13.82
C ALA A 160 -8.82 15.04 14.07
N PRO A 161 -7.91 15.44 13.17
CA PRO A 161 -7.27 16.76 13.25
C PRO A 161 -8.34 17.87 13.29
N LYS A 162 -8.14 18.87 14.15
CA LYS A 162 -9.09 19.98 14.31
C LYS A 162 -9.56 20.55 12.97
N GLY A 163 -10.88 20.54 12.75
CA GLY A 163 -11.52 21.08 11.55
C GLY A 163 -11.45 20.18 10.30
N ARG A 164 -11.06 18.90 10.42
CA ARG A 164 -11.09 17.94 9.31
C ARG A 164 -12.15 16.87 9.56
N LEU A 165 -12.82 16.48 8.49
CA LEU A 165 -13.73 15.34 8.47
C LEU A 165 -12.91 14.04 8.40
N ILE A 166 -13.41 12.97 9.03
CA ILE A 166 -12.86 11.63 8.83
C ILE A 166 -13.25 11.08 7.45
N LEU A 167 -12.49 10.10 6.95
CA LEU A 167 -12.66 9.56 5.60
C LEU A 167 -14.10 9.16 5.23
N PRO A 168 -14.86 8.42 6.07
CA PRO A 168 -16.25 8.08 5.75
C PRO A 168 -17.15 9.30 5.57
N GLN A 169 -16.94 10.36 6.36
CA GLN A 169 -17.69 11.62 6.25
C GLN A 169 -17.42 12.33 4.92
N VAL A 170 -16.13 12.38 4.52
CA VAL A 170 -15.73 12.96 3.23
C VAL A 170 -16.30 12.16 2.06
N GLN A 171 -16.31 10.84 2.16
CA GLN A 171 -16.87 9.97 1.12
C GLN A 171 -18.36 10.21 0.96
N THR A 172 -19.14 10.21 2.05
CA THR A 172 -20.59 10.48 2.01
C THR A 172 -20.93 11.85 1.39
N LEU A 173 -20.08 12.87 1.62
CA LEU A 173 -20.28 14.19 1.02
C LEU A 173 -19.97 14.25 -0.49
N ARG A 174 -19.22 13.28 -1.00
CA ARG A 174 -18.85 13.20 -2.42
C ARG A 174 -19.82 12.36 -3.27
N GLU A 175 -20.65 11.57 -2.64
CA GLU A 175 -21.75 10.81 -3.26
C GLU A 175 -22.95 11.71 -3.61
#